data_a62543e5699f280c749e765b9d2f543f
#
_entry.id   a62543e5699f280c749e765b9d2f543f
#
_cell.length_a   1.000
_cell.length_b   1.000
_cell.length_c   1.000
_cell.angle_alpha   90.00
_cell.angle_beta   90.00
_cell.angle_gamma   90.00
#
_symmetry.space_group_name_H-M   'P 1'
#
loop_
_entity.id
_entity.type
_entity.pdbx_description
1 polymer ?
#
loop_
_entity_poly.entity_id
_entity_poly.type
_entity_poly.pdbx_seq_one_letter_code
_entity_poly.pdbx_strand_id
1 'polypeptide(L)'
;MYQLKSIVNKLEENLKEFNIFETVAIKICNEQKYQFQINNLVKYQKHKQINDIITSTIKIIEETDIINSFEVTDKNFINLEINVNKFQY
;
A
#
# COMPACT_ATOMS: atom_id res chain seq x y z
N MET A 1 8.72 9.94 -8.54
CA MET A 1 9.01 8.56 -8.77
C MET A 1 7.90 7.89 -9.48
N TYR A 2 8.20 7.54 -10.69
CA TYR A 2 7.20 7.08 -11.65
C TYR A 2 6.48 5.80 -11.18
N GLN A 3 7.25 4.81 -10.72
CA GLN A 3 6.68 3.54 -10.27
C GLN A 3 5.80 3.71 -9.04
N LEU A 4 6.23 4.54 -8.10
CA LEU A 4 5.44 4.78 -6.90
C LEU A 4 4.13 5.50 -7.21
N LYS A 5 4.16 6.42 -8.18
CA LYS A 5 2.94 7.10 -8.60
C LYS A 5 1.94 6.12 -9.21
N SER A 6 2.42 5.17 -9.99
CA SER A 6 1.56 4.14 -10.58
C SER A 6 0.89 3.30 -9.51
N ILE A 7 1.63 2.91 -8.48
CA ILE A 7 1.07 2.15 -7.36
C ILE A 7 0.02 2.97 -6.62
N VAL A 8 0.33 4.24 -6.34
CA VAL A 8 -0.60 5.13 -5.67
C VAL A 8 -1.92 5.22 -6.43
N ASN A 9 -1.84 5.39 -7.75
CA ASN A 9 -3.04 5.49 -8.58
C ASN A 9 -3.88 4.22 -8.49
N LYS A 10 -3.26 3.05 -8.53
CA LYS A 10 -3.97 1.78 -8.42
C LYS A 10 -4.63 1.61 -7.05
N LEU A 11 -3.94 2.03 -6.00
CA LEU A 11 -4.48 1.94 -4.65
C LEU A 11 -5.67 2.88 -4.47
N GLU A 12 -5.61 4.08 -5.05
CA GLU A 12 -6.72 5.01 -5.00
C GLU A 12 -7.93 4.49 -5.75
N GLU A 13 -7.72 3.88 -6.92
CA GLU A 13 -8.82 3.28 -7.67
C GLU A 13 -9.46 2.13 -6.89
N ASN A 14 -8.64 1.34 -6.20
CA ASN A 14 -9.14 0.27 -5.35
C ASN A 14 -10.05 0.81 -4.24
N LEU A 15 -9.65 1.87 -3.59
CA LEU A 15 -10.45 2.47 -2.52
C LEU A 15 -11.78 3.00 -3.05
N LYS A 16 -11.78 3.56 -4.26
CA LYS A 16 -13.01 4.07 -4.88
C LYS A 16 -14.05 2.98 -5.07
N GLU A 17 -13.63 1.75 -5.31
CA GLU A 17 -14.55 0.63 -5.44
C GLU A 17 -15.30 0.35 -4.15
N PHE A 18 -14.77 0.79 -3.03
CA PHE A 18 -15.41 0.68 -1.72
C PHE A 18 -16.02 2.01 -1.26
N ASN A 19 -16.19 2.94 -2.18
CA ASN A 19 -16.74 4.28 -1.90
C ASN A 19 -15.86 5.10 -0.96
N ILE A 20 -14.55 4.87 -1.01
CA ILE A 20 -13.58 5.63 -0.25
C ILE A 20 -12.81 6.53 -1.21
N PHE A 21 -12.96 7.84 -1.05
CA PHE A 21 -12.38 8.83 -1.96
C PHE A 21 -11.26 9.56 -1.24
N GLU A 22 -10.10 8.92 -1.19
CA GLU A 22 -8.94 9.45 -0.48
C GLU A 22 -7.72 9.44 -1.37
N THR A 23 -6.81 10.35 -1.07
CA THR A 23 -5.48 10.35 -1.67
C THR A 23 -4.61 9.39 -0.88
N VAL A 24 -3.97 8.47 -1.58
CA VAL A 24 -3.03 7.54 -0.97
C VAL A 24 -1.64 8.17 -0.99
N ALA A 25 -0.96 8.13 0.15
CA ALA A 25 0.41 8.61 0.25
C ALA A 25 1.29 7.47 0.76
N ILE A 26 2.42 7.27 0.09
CA ILE A 26 3.43 6.32 0.51
C ILE A 26 4.49 7.12 1.29
N LYS A 27 4.63 6.82 2.57
CA LYS A 27 5.51 7.58 3.45
C LYS A 27 6.79 6.82 3.72
N ILE A 28 7.84 7.55 4.05
CA ILE A 28 9.10 6.94 4.42
C ILE A 28 8.92 6.24 5.76
N CYS A 29 9.38 4.99 5.82
CA CYS A 29 9.33 4.18 7.02
C CYS A 29 10.73 4.01 7.57
N ASN A 30 10.89 4.10 8.89
CA ASN A 30 12.21 4.00 9.53
C ASN A 30 12.53 2.59 10.01
N GLU A 31 11.74 1.60 9.59
CA GLU A 31 12.04 0.21 9.91
C GLU A 31 13.26 -0.26 9.11
N GLN A 32 14.04 -1.17 9.70
CA GLN A 32 15.27 -1.64 9.04
C GLN A 32 15.00 -2.32 7.70
N LYS A 33 13.96 -3.13 7.65
CA LYS A 33 13.64 -3.91 6.46
C LYS A 33 12.80 -3.14 5.46
N TYR A 34 11.90 -2.28 5.94
CA TYR A 34 10.90 -1.64 5.10
C TYR A 34 11.21 -0.16 4.91
N GLN A 35 11.28 0.27 3.66
CA GLN A 35 11.60 1.66 3.35
C GLN A 35 10.38 2.57 3.30
N PHE A 36 9.21 2.00 3.00
CA PHE A 36 8.00 2.80 2.81
C PHE A 36 6.82 2.20 3.56
N GLN A 37 5.85 3.05 3.84
CA GLN A 37 4.66 2.65 4.59
C GLN A 37 3.43 3.32 4.03
N ILE A 38 2.34 2.56 3.94
CA ILE A 38 1.01 3.08 3.61
C ILE A 38 0.19 3.01 4.90
N ASN A 39 -0.39 4.13 5.31
CA ASN A 39 -1.17 4.18 6.54
C ASN A 39 -2.64 4.57 6.34
N ASN A 40 -3.11 4.59 5.10
CA ASN A 40 -4.48 5.00 4.80
C ASN A 40 -5.53 4.09 5.44
N LEU A 41 -5.23 2.80 5.62
CA LEU A 41 -6.21 1.84 6.11
C LEU A 41 -6.35 1.83 7.64
N VAL A 42 -5.47 2.53 8.35
CA VAL A 42 -5.49 2.56 9.81
C VAL A 42 -6.83 3.06 10.34
N LYS A 43 -7.39 4.09 9.73
CA LYS A 43 -8.65 4.67 10.18
C LYS A 43 -9.88 3.87 9.77
N TYR A 44 -9.71 2.83 8.95
CA TYR A 44 -10.82 2.00 8.48
C TYR A 44 -10.90 0.65 9.18
N GLN A 45 -10.24 0.50 10.32
CA GLN A 45 -10.21 -0.78 11.03
C GLN A 45 -11.60 -1.31 11.37
N LYS A 46 -12.56 -0.42 11.55
CA LYS A 46 -13.95 -0.81 11.88
C LYS A 46 -14.89 -0.81 10.68
N HIS A 47 -14.36 -0.55 9.49
CA HIS A 47 -15.16 -0.57 8.27
C HIS A 47 -15.66 -1.99 8.01
N LYS A 48 -16.93 -2.16 7.64
CA LYS A 48 -17.50 -3.49 7.47
C LYS A 48 -16.86 -4.30 6.35
N GLN A 49 -16.22 -3.63 5.39
CA GLN A 49 -15.55 -4.29 4.27
C GLN A 49 -14.03 -4.26 4.39
N ILE A 50 -13.50 -4.02 5.59
CA ILE A 50 -12.06 -3.85 5.77
C ILE A 50 -11.27 -5.07 5.28
N ASN A 51 -11.77 -6.28 5.50
CA ASN A 51 -11.07 -7.48 5.05
C ASN A 51 -10.98 -7.54 3.53
N ASP A 52 -12.03 -7.16 2.84
CA ASP A 52 -12.04 -7.11 1.37
C ASP A 52 -11.09 -6.03 0.85
N ILE A 53 -11.07 -4.88 1.52
CA ILE A 53 -10.18 -3.78 1.16
C ILE A 53 -8.72 -4.22 1.30
N ILE A 54 -8.38 -4.86 2.42
CA ILE A 54 -7.02 -5.35 2.66
C ILE A 54 -6.64 -6.40 1.62
N THR A 55 -7.52 -7.35 1.35
CA THR A 55 -7.26 -8.41 0.39
C THR A 55 -6.97 -7.86 -1.00
N SER A 56 -7.77 -6.91 -1.47
CA SER A 56 -7.56 -6.31 -2.79
C SER A 56 -6.30 -5.44 -2.82
N THR A 57 -5.99 -4.76 -1.72
CA THR A 57 -4.78 -3.96 -1.60
C THR A 57 -3.54 -4.85 -1.68
N ILE A 58 -3.54 -5.97 -0.96
CA ILE A 58 -2.44 -6.93 -0.99
C ILE A 58 -2.23 -7.46 -2.41
N LYS A 59 -3.32 -7.75 -3.12
CA LYS A 59 -3.22 -8.25 -4.48
C LYS A 59 -2.51 -7.25 -5.39
N ILE A 60 -2.84 -5.97 -5.27
CA ILE A 60 -2.19 -4.91 -6.04
C ILE A 60 -0.70 -4.86 -5.72
N ILE A 61 -0.35 -4.95 -4.43
CA ILE A 61 1.03 -4.93 -3.99
C ILE A 61 1.80 -6.12 -4.55
N GLU A 62 1.22 -7.31 -4.49
CA GLU A 62 1.86 -8.53 -4.97
C GLU A 62 2.09 -8.52 -6.46
N GLU A 63 1.27 -7.82 -7.21
CA GLU A 63 1.41 -7.70 -8.65
C GLU A 63 2.42 -6.64 -9.07
N THR A 64 2.99 -5.91 -8.13
CA THR A 64 3.89 -4.80 -8.40
C THR A 64 5.34 -5.25 -8.29
N ASP A 65 6.04 -5.19 -9.41
CA ASP A 65 7.42 -5.70 -9.54
C ASP A 65 8.42 -5.07 -8.58
N ILE A 66 8.27 -3.79 -8.27
CA ILE A 66 9.26 -3.09 -7.46
C ILE A 66 9.14 -3.39 -5.98
N ILE A 67 8.07 -4.05 -5.56
CA ILE A 67 7.89 -4.40 -4.15
C ILE A 67 8.38 -5.83 -3.93
N ASN A 68 9.41 -5.95 -3.11
CA ASN A 68 10.05 -7.22 -2.82
C ASN A 68 9.29 -8.02 -1.76
N SER A 69 8.84 -7.34 -0.72
CA SER A 69 8.01 -7.94 0.32
C SER A 69 7.21 -6.86 1.03
N PHE A 70 6.24 -7.29 1.82
CA PHE A 70 5.40 -6.38 2.58
C PHE A 70 4.94 -7.01 3.87
N GLU A 71 4.47 -6.17 4.79
CA GLU A 71 3.89 -6.63 6.05
C GLU A 71 2.65 -5.78 6.35
N VAL A 72 1.55 -6.44 6.71
CA VAL A 72 0.36 -5.75 7.20
C VAL A 72 0.32 -5.93 8.72
N THR A 73 0.39 -4.83 9.46
CA THR A 73 0.35 -4.88 10.92
C THR A 73 -1.08 -5.04 11.42
N ASP A 74 -1.23 -5.34 12.71
CA ASP A 74 -2.56 -5.49 13.33
C ASP A 74 -3.38 -4.19 13.30
N LYS A 75 -2.73 -3.04 13.13
CA LYS A 75 -3.44 -1.76 13.00
C LYS A 75 -3.61 -1.32 11.56
N ASN A 76 -3.33 -2.22 10.60
CA ASN A 76 -3.47 -1.98 9.16
C ASN A 76 -2.50 -0.96 8.58
N PHE A 77 -1.34 -0.79 9.21
CA PHE A 77 -0.20 -0.19 8.54
C PHE A 77 0.34 -1.21 7.56
N ILE A 78 0.67 -0.79 6.36
CA ILE A 78 1.28 -1.66 5.36
C ILE A 78 2.70 -1.20 5.13
N ASN A 79 3.66 -2.01 5.54
CA ASN A 79 5.09 -1.72 5.36
C ASN A 79 5.57 -2.39 4.09
N LEU A 80 6.35 -1.66 3.30
CA LEU A 80 6.80 -2.12 1.98
C LEU A 80 8.32 -2.16 1.91
N GLU A 81 8.84 -3.27 1.44
CA GLU A 81 10.25 -3.40 1.10
C GLU A 81 10.41 -3.27 -0.40
N ILE A 82 11.16 -2.26 -0.84
CA ILE A 82 11.36 -1.97 -2.25
C ILE A 82 12.55 -2.76 -2.77
N ASN A 83 12.40 -3.34 -3.96
CA ASN A 83 13.51 -3.97 -4.65
C ASN A 83 14.31 -2.89 -5.36
N VAL A 84 15.42 -2.48 -4.76
CA VAL A 84 16.21 -1.34 -5.26
C VAL A 84 16.78 -1.58 -6.65
N ASN A 85 16.97 -2.85 -7.02
CA ASN A 85 17.50 -3.17 -8.35
C ASN A 85 16.46 -2.92 -9.45
N LYS A 86 15.19 -2.96 -9.12
CA LYS A 86 14.09 -2.71 -10.06
C LYS A 86 13.51 -1.32 -9.94
N PHE A 87 13.88 -0.57 -8.92
CA PHE A 87 13.34 0.75 -8.65
C PHE A 87 14.13 1.77 -9.47
N GLN A 88 13.62 2.10 -10.64
CA GLN A 88 14.25 3.02 -11.59
C GLN A 88 13.46 4.31 -11.68
N TYR A 89 14.15 5.43 -11.99
CA TYR A 89 13.53 6.71 -12.26
C TYR A 89 14.33 7.50 -13.27
#